data_79ff0ed38ab2166c7b4fd9e9c5bbed84
#
_entry.id   79ff0ed38ab2166c7b4fd9e9c5bbed84
#
_cell.length_a   1.000
_cell.length_b   1.000
_cell.length_c   1.000
_cell.angle_alpha   90.00
_cell.angle_beta   90.00
_cell.angle_gamma   90.00
#
_symmetry.space_group_name_H-M   'P 1'
#
loop_
_entity.id
_entity.type
_entity.pdbx_description
1 polymer ?
#
loop_
_entity_poly.entity_id
_entity_poly.type
_entity_poly.pdbx_seq_one_letter_code
_entity_poly.pdbx_strand_id
1 'polypeptide(L)'
;MKKLGLIVVALALTLAGCNSDEKKASELFQRAEVSFAAEDYSLAKLQIDSIRTLYPKAFEVRKAAIGLMQQVDLKEQQQTLAYLDSVMAVKQASLDSIKGNYVLEKDTAYQEVGNYFYPTQVVEKNIGRSFLRAQVSETGEMSLTSIYCAGGNIHHTAVKVSVGDLFAETPSSSDSYETTDLGRAIEKADYKVGNDGGVADFIVANQDKKNIRLEFMGDRNYRTVMPASDVKAIVAIVDLAKILSAMEEIRKEQKEANLKIQFVTRKMQEKAGEAAE
;
A
#
# COMPACT_ATOMS: atom_id res chain seq x y z
N MET A 1 -3.37 -3.39 -74.42
CA MET A 1 -2.02 -3.55 -73.84
C MET A 1 -1.63 -2.51 -72.76
N LYS A 2 -2.36 -1.36 -72.62
CA LYS A 2 -2.03 -0.32 -71.60
C LYS A 2 -2.49 -0.62 -70.16
N LYS A 3 -3.45 -1.55 -69.95
CA LYS A 3 -3.94 -1.90 -68.60
C LYS A 3 -3.08 -2.95 -67.87
N LEU A 4 -2.31 -3.76 -68.59
CA LEU A 4 -1.44 -4.77 -68.02
C LEU A 4 -0.16 -4.17 -67.41
N GLY A 5 0.35 -3.07 -67.95
CA GLY A 5 1.52 -2.36 -67.45
C GLY A 5 1.27 -1.65 -66.11
N LEU A 6 0.03 -1.19 -65.84
CA LEU A 6 -0.32 -0.50 -64.58
C LEU A 6 -0.38 -1.44 -63.39
N ILE A 7 -0.79 -2.70 -63.58
CA ILE A 7 -0.87 -3.73 -62.52
C ILE A 7 0.54 -4.21 -62.13
N VAL A 8 1.46 -4.32 -63.08
CA VAL A 8 2.84 -4.74 -62.78
C VAL A 8 3.63 -3.67 -62.00
N VAL A 9 3.40 -2.38 -62.29
CA VAL A 9 4.03 -1.26 -61.56
C VAL A 9 3.47 -1.15 -60.14
N ALA A 10 2.14 -1.36 -59.94
CA ALA A 10 1.55 -1.36 -58.59
C ALA A 10 2.05 -2.52 -57.73
N LEU A 11 2.29 -3.71 -58.32
CA LEU A 11 2.81 -4.87 -57.59
C LEU A 11 4.29 -4.71 -57.20
N ALA A 12 5.09 -4.05 -58.03
CA ALA A 12 6.51 -3.76 -57.77
C ALA A 12 6.68 -2.71 -56.64
N LEU A 13 5.77 -1.72 -56.55
CA LEU A 13 5.78 -0.70 -55.50
C LEU A 13 5.44 -1.29 -54.10
N THR A 14 4.61 -2.34 -54.03
CA THR A 14 4.27 -3.01 -52.74
C THR A 14 5.43 -3.84 -52.21
N LEU A 15 6.26 -4.43 -53.05
CA LEU A 15 7.44 -5.21 -52.65
C LEU A 15 8.60 -4.32 -52.16
N ALA A 16 8.76 -3.12 -52.70
CA ALA A 16 9.79 -2.17 -52.25
C ALA A 16 9.46 -1.55 -50.87
N GLY A 17 8.18 -1.37 -50.56
CA GLY A 17 7.73 -0.86 -49.25
C GLY A 17 8.00 -1.84 -48.08
N CYS A 18 7.75 -3.13 -48.29
CA CYS A 18 7.98 -4.16 -47.27
C CYS A 18 9.47 -4.26 -46.84
N ASN A 19 10.41 -4.16 -47.79
CA ASN A 19 11.83 -4.24 -47.50
C ASN A 19 12.38 -3.02 -46.75
N SER A 20 11.76 -1.85 -46.96
CA SER A 20 12.08 -0.60 -46.24
C SER A 20 11.60 -0.63 -44.79
N ASP A 21 10.40 -1.18 -44.54
CA ASP A 21 9.81 -1.25 -43.19
C ASP A 21 10.51 -2.28 -42.33
N GLU A 22 10.88 -3.43 -42.90
CA GLU A 22 11.66 -4.47 -42.22
C GLU A 22 13.03 -3.94 -41.76
N LYS A 23 13.72 -3.17 -42.63
CA LYS A 23 15.00 -2.55 -42.30
C LYS A 23 14.89 -1.54 -41.16
N LYS A 24 13.89 -0.65 -41.22
CA LYS A 24 13.65 0.37 -40.18
C LYS A 24 13.26 -0.30 -38.83
N ALA A 25 12.45 -1.35 -38.88
CA ALA A 25 12.08 -2.12 -37.70
C ALA A 25 13.32 -2.77 -37.08
N SER A 26 14.23 -3.34 -37.89
CA SER A 26 15.47 -3.93 -37.44
C SER A 26 16.42 -2.91 -36.81
N GLU A 27 16.56 -1.72 -37.38
CA GLU A 27 17.33 -0.62 -36.78
C GLU A 27 16.77 -0.18 -35.43
N LEU A 28 15.44 -0.13 -35.30
CA LEU A 28 14.79 0.22 -34.03
C LEU A 28 14.95 -0.90 -32.99
N PHE A 29 14.91 -2.17 -33.43
CA PHE A 29 15.17 -3.32 -32.57
C PHE A 29 16.60 -3.30 -32.00
N GLN A 30 17.62 -3.03 -32.84
CA GLN A 30 19.00 -2.87 -32.38
C GLN A 30 19.13 -1.76 -31.34
N ARG A 31 18.41 -0.63 -31.50
CA ARG A 31 18.40 0.42 -30.48
C ARG A 31 17.78 -0.08 -29.17
N ALA A 32 16.70 -0.87 -29.25
CA ALA A 32 16.08 -1.46 -28.06
C ALA A 32 17.04 -2.43 -27.33
N GLU A 33 17.82 -3.22 -28.07
CA GLU A 33 18.87 -4.07 -27.49
C GLU A 33 19.96 -3.24 -26.81
N VAL A 34 20.39 -2.15 -27.39
CA VAL A 34 21.37 -1.23 -26.79
C VAL A 34 20.80 -0.61 -25.50
N SER A 35 19.54 -0.15 -25.52
CA SER A 35 18.87 0.40 -24.33
C SER A 35 18.72 -0.65 -23.23
N PHE A 36 18.38 -1.88 -23.60
CA PHE A 36 18.32 -3.00 -22.66
C PHE A 36 19.68 -3.30 -22.03
N ALA A 37 20.75 -3.35 -22.85
CA ALA A 37 22.12 -3.57 -22.37
C ALA A 37 22.62 -2.44 -21.45
N ALA A 38 22.11 -1.21 -21.65
CA ALA A 38 22.36 -0.06 -20.79
C ALA A 38 21.45 0.01 -19.56
N GLU A 39 20.61 -1.02 -19.34
CA GLU A 39 19.62 -1.10 -18.26
C GLU A 39 18.55 0.04 -18.29
N ASP A 40 18.42 0.73 -19.43
CA ASP A 40 17.32 1.68 -19.66
C ASP A 40 16.07 0.94 -20.14
N TYR A 41 15.42 0.28 -19.21
CA TYR A 41 14.25 -0.58 -19.50
C TYR A 41 13.06 0.22 -20.01
N SER A 42 12.90 1.46 -19.56
CA SER A 42 11.82 2.33 -20.00
C SER A 42 11.98 2.68 -21.49
N LEU A 43 13.18 3.04 -21.91
CA LEU A 43 13.47 3.35 -23.30
C LEU A 43 13.41 2.09 -24.18
N ALA A 44 13.92 0.96 -23.70
CA ALA A 44 13.82 -0.32 -24.40
C ALA A 44 12.37 -0.71 -24.69
N LYS A 45 11.48 -0.61 -23.70
CA LYS A 45 10.03 -0.86 -23.83
C LYS A 45 9.39 0.06 -24.87
N LEU A 46 9.67 1.37 -24.79
CA LEU A 46 9.15 2.35 -25.74
C LEU A 46 9.55 2.01 -27.17
N GLN A 47 10.81 1.62 -27.40
CA GLN A 47 11.32 1.24 -28.72
C GLN A 47 10.68 -0.05 -29.23
N ILE A 48 10.51 -1.06 -28.37
CA ILE A 48 9.81 -2.32 -28.69
C ILE A 48 8.34 -2.07 -29.06
N ASP A 49 7.63 -1.27 -28.29
CA ASP A 49 6.24 -0.91 -28.59
C ASP A 49 6.10 -0.10 -29.89
N SER A 50 7.10 0.74 -30.17
CA SER A 50 7.17 1.47 -31.43
C SER A 50 7.33 0.53 -32.63
N ILE A 51 8.10 -0.56 -32.53
CA ILE A 51 8.18 -1.58 -33.58
C ILE A 51 6.80 -2.16 -33.87
N ARG A 52 6.07 -2.53 -32.83
CA ARG A 52 4.72 -3.11 -32.97
C ARG A 52 3.75 -2.19 -33.67
N THR A 53 3.82 -0.89 -33.36
CA THR A 53 2.88 0.13 -33.83
C THR A 53 3.22 0.64 -35.24
N LEU A 54 4.51 0.94 -35.49
CA LEU A 54 4.94 1.58 -36.74
C LEU A 54 5.20 0.57 -37.85
N TYR A 55 5.59 -0.66 -37.51
CA TYR A 55 5.99 -1.68 -38.48
C TYR A 55 5.19 -2.98 -38.33
N PRO A 56 3.86 -2.96 -38.47
CA PRO A 56 3.00 -4.11 -38.21
C PRO A 56 3.27 -5.31 -39.12
N LYS A 57 3.91 -5.08 -40.29
CA LYS A 57 4.25 -6.13 -41.26
C LYS A 57 5.65 -6.74 -41.08
N ALA A 58 6.50 -6.20 -40.22
CA ALA A 58 7.83 -6.73 -39.92
C ALA A 58 7.73 -7.92 -38.93
N PHE A 59 7.24 -9.06 -39.40
CA PHE A 59 6.85 -10.20 -38.55
C PHE A 59 8.03 -10.79 -37.77
N GLU A 60 9.18 -10.98 -38.40
CA GLU A 60 10.35 -11.59 -37.76
C GLU A 60 10.94 -10.67 -36.68
N VAL A 61 11.06 -9.37 -36.97
CA VAL A 61 11.54 -8.39 -36.01
C VAL A 61 10.57 -8.26 -34.82
N ARG A 62 9.26 -8.28 -35.07
CA ARG A 62 8.24 -8.27 -34.01
C ARG A 62 8.30 -9.50 -33.14
N LYS A 63 8.55 -10.68 -33.72
CA LYS A 63 8.73 -11.93 -32.97
C LYS A 63 9.97 -11.85 -32.07
N ALA A 64 11.08 -11.31 -32.57
CA ALA A 64 12.28 -11.05 -31.76
C ALA A 64 12.01 -10.01 -30.66
N ALA A 65 11.31 -8.91 -31.00
CA ALA A 65 10.96 -7.85 -30.07
C ALA A 65 10.10 -8.34 -28.87
N ILE A 66 9.19 -9.31 -29.09
CA ILE A 66 8.45 -9.97 -28.00
C ILE A 66 9.40 -10.69 -27.05
N GLY A 67 10.42 -11.37 -27.59
CA GLY A 67 11.44 -12.05 -26.77
C GLY A 67 12.25 -11.04 -25.94
N LEU A 68 12.65 -9.93 -26.55
CA LEU A 68 13.37 -8.87 -25.83
C LEU A 68 12.48 -8.22 -24.76
N MET A 69 11.20 -7.94 -25.05
CA MET A 69 10.26 -7.42 -24.07
C MET A 69 10.17 -8.32 -22.83
N GLN A 70 10.11 -9.65 -23.01
CA GLN A 70 10.10 -10.60 -21.90
C GLN A 70 11.39 -10.50 -21.06
N GLN A 71 12.54 -10.34 -21.69
CA GLN A 71 13.81 -10.15 -20.96
C GLN A 71 13.83 -8.82 -20.20
N VAL A 72 13.35 -7.74 -20.81
CA VAL A 72 13.22 -6.42 -20.18
C VAL A 72 12.32 -6.51 -18.96
N ASP A 73 11.12 -7.08 -19.11
CA ASP A 73 10.17 -7.26 -18.00
C ASP A 73 10.76 -8.07 -16.86
N LEU A 74 11.46 -9.17 -17.18
CA LEU A 74 12.13 -10.01 -16.18
C LEU A 74 13.20 -9.24 -15.40
N LYS A 75 14.06 -8.51 -16.10
CA LYS A 75 15.16 -7.75 -15.47
C LYS A 75 14.64 -6.59 -14.63
N GLU A 76 13.66 -5.85 -15.14
CA GLU A 76 13.02 -4.75 -14.40
C GLU A 76 12.39 -5.25 -13.10
N GLN A 77 11.66 -6.38 -13.14
CA GLN A 77 11.05 -6.93 -11.92
C GLN A 77 12.10 -7.48 -10.94
N GLN A 78 13.21 -8.03 -11.42
CA GLN A 78 14.33 -8.43 -10.56
C GLN A 78 14.99 -7.24 -9.87
N GLN A 79 15.19 -6.11 -10.58
CA GLN A 79 15.69 -4.87 -9.96
C GLN A 79 14.69 -4.30 -8.94
N THR A 80 13.41 -4.32 -9.28
CA THR A 80 12.34 -3.89 -8.35
C THR A 80 12.40 -4.70 -7.05
N LEU A 81 12.51 -6.03 -7.13
CA LEU A 81 12.64 -6.88 -5.93
C LEU A 81 13.88 -6.52 -5.10
N ALA A 82 15.03 -6.39 -5.74
CA ALA A 82 16.27 -6.05 -5.03
C ALA A 82 16.16 -4.69 -4.30
N TYR A 83 15.51 -3.71 -4.93
CA TYR A 83 15.20 -2.43 -4.29
C TYR A 83 14.25 -2.60 -3.10
N LEU A 84 13.13 -3.30 -3.28
CA LEU A 84 12.13 -3.54 -2.23
C LEU A 84 12.74 -4.31 -1.04
N ASP A 85 13.62 -5.29 -1.30
CA ASP A 85 14.35 -6.01 -0.25
C ASP A 85 15.23 -5.07 0.57
N SER A 86 15.92 -4.14 -0.08
CA SER A 86 16.75 -3.14 0.61
C SER A 86 15.93 -2.20 1.48
N VAL A 87 14.78 -1.71 0.97
CA VAL A 87 13.86 -0.84 1.72
C VAL A 87 13.22 -1.61 2.88
N MET A 88 12.82 -2.86 2.66
CA MET A 88 12.29 -3.74 3.71
C MET A 88 13.30 -3.91 4.85
N ALA A 89 14.56 -4.14 4.54
CA ALA A 89 15.61 -4.29 5.56
C ALA A 89 15.75 -3.03 6.45
N VAL A 90 15.66 -1.84 5.85
CA VAL A 90 15.69 -0.56 6.59
C VAL A 90 14.45 -0.43 7.49
N LYS A 91 13.26 -0.75 6.97
CA LYS A 91 12.01 -0.71 7.76
C LYS A 91 12.03 -1.73 8.90
N GLN A 92 12.54 -2.93 8.66
CA GLN A 92 12.69 -3.97 9.69
C GLN A 92 13.64 -3.51 10.80
N ALA A 93 14.79 -2.94 10.47
CA ALA A 93 15.72 -2.39 11.46
C ALA A 93 15.07 -1.26 12.30
N SER A 94 14.26 -0.41 11.66
CA SER A 94 13.50 0.64 12.34
C SER A 94 12.48 0.03 13.32
N LEU A 95 11.72 -0.97 12.89
CA LEU A 95 10.77 -1.70 13.73
C LEU A 95 11.47 -2.37 14.92
N ASP A 96 12.57 -3.08 14.67
CA ASP A 96 13.32 -3.82 15.70
C ASP A 96 13.88 -2.88 16.77
N SER A 97 14.22 -1.65 16.42
CA SER A 97 14.71 -0.65 17.38
C SER A 97 13.62 -0.14 18.34
N ILE A 98 12.34 -0.21 17.97
CA ILE A 98 11.26 0.38 18.76
C ILE A 98 10.22 -0.63 19.26
N LYS A 99 10.10 -1.82 18.65
CA LYS A 99 9.04 -2.80 18.98
C LYS A 99 9.01 -3.19 20.45
N GLY A 100 10.16 -3.19 21.15
CA GLY A 100 10.26 -3.43 22.58
C GLY A 100 9.56 -2.39 23.46
N ASN A 101 9.18 -1.25 22.91
CA ASN A 101 8.42 -0.20 23.60
C ASN A 101 6.91 -0.44 23.59
N TYR A 102 6.43 -1.50 22.95
CA TYR A 102 5.01 -1.81 22.78
C TYR A 102 4.67 -3.18 23.37
N VAL A 103 3.41 -3.38 23.68
CA VAL A 103 2.86 -4.67 24.11
C VAL A 103 2.09 -5.25 22.93
N LEU A 104 2.43 -6.47 22.51
CA LEU A 104 1.67 -7.22 21.52
C LEU A 104 0.65 -8.10 22.27
N GLU A 105 -0.62 -7.86 22.01
CA GLU A 105 -1.72 -8.71 22.46
C GLU A 105 -2.20 -9.56 21.29
N LYS A 106 -2.15 -10.89 21.44
CA LYS A 106 -2.55 -11.86 20.43
C LYS A 106 -3.03 -13.14 21.08
N ASP A 107 -4.27 -13.49 20.83
CA ASP A 107 -4.76 -14.83 21.14
C ASP A 107 -4.37 -15.79 20.02
N THR A 108 -3.25 -16.48 20.21
CA THR A 108 -2.69 -17.39 19.20
C THR A 108 -3.58 -18.58 18.85
N ALA A 109 -4.63 -18.86 19.65
CA ALA A 109 -5.59 -19.93 19.37
C ALA A 109 -6.65 -19.49 18.37
N TYR A 110 -6.95 -18.17 18.27
CA TYR A 110 -8.07 -17.65 17.49
C TYR A 110 -7.72 -16.50 16.55
N GLN A 111 -6.51 -15.93 16.67
CA GLN A 111 -6.10 -14.76 15.89
C GLN A 111 -4.84 -15.04 15.08
N GLU A 112 -4.91 -14.78 13.77
CA GLU A 112 -3.73 -14.80 12.92
C GLU A 112 -2.88 -13.54 13.09
N VAL A 113 -3.53 -12.40 13.40
CA VAL A 113 -2.92 -11.07 13.52
C VAL A 113 -3.22 -10.52 14.91
N GLY A 114 -2.17 -10.12 15.64
CA GLY A 114 -2.25 -9.44 16.93
C GLY A 114 -2.27 -7.92 16.78
N ASN A 115 -2.49 -7.23 17.93
CA ASN A 115 -2.48 -5.78 18.01
C ASN A 115 -1.41 -5.29 18.98
N TYR A 116 -0.69 -4.25 18.60
CA TYR A 116 0.24 -3.53 19.45
C TYR A 116 -0.48 -2.41 20.17
N PHE A 117 -0.16 -2.31 21.47
CA PHE A 117 -0.59 -1.26 22.38
C PHE A 117 0.59 -0.52 22.98
N TYR A 118 0.42 0.74 23.29
CA TYR A 118 1.38 1.42 24.13
C TYR A 118 1.20 0.98 25.59
N PRO A 119 2.29 0.75 26.38
CA PRO A 119 2.21 0.13 27.73
C PRO A 119 1.34 0.87 28.76
N THR A 120 1.04 2.15 28.54
CA THR A 120 0.12 2.91 29.40
C THR A 120 -1.34 2.67 29.08
N GLN A 121 -1.67 2.09 27.89
CA GLN A 121 -3.03 1.91 27.40
C GLN A 121 -3.52 0.46 27.43
N VAL A 122 -2.76 -0.47 28.03
CA VAL A 122 -3.24 -1.83 28.30
C VAL A 122 -4.43 -1.83 29.26
N VAL A 123 -5.32 -2.81 29.12
CA VAL A 123 -6.62 -2.84 29.83
C VAL A 123 -6.43 -2.76 31.34
N GLU A 124 -5.48 -3.51 31.91
CA GLU A 124 -5.25 -3.63 33.35
C GLU A 124 -4.92 -2.29 34.03
N LYS A 125 -4.31 -1.37 33.30
CA LYS A 125 -3.94 -0.02 33.81
C LYS A 125 -5.06 1.02 33.64
N ASN A 126 -6.14 0.68 32.96
CA ASN A 126 -7.16 1.63 32.57
C ASN A 126 -8.60 1.24 33.01
N ILE A 127 -8.69 0.27 33.93
CA ILE A 127 -9.97 -0.16 34.50
C ILE A 127 -10.68 1.03 35.14
N GLY A 128 -11.94 1.24 34.76
CA GLY A 128 -12.81 2.28 35.34
C GLY A 128 -12.51 3.71 34.89
N ARG A 129 -11.74 3.91 33.79
CA ARG A 129 -11.37 5.21 33.25
C ARG A 129 -12.03 5.47 31.88
N SER A 130 -12.44 6.72 31.65
CA SER A 130 -12.87 7.17 30.31
C SER A 130 -11.68 7.75 29.56
N PHE A 131 -11.36 7.22 28.35
CA PHE A 131 -10.21 7.65 27.57
C PHE A 131 -10.33 7.22 26.10
N LEU A 132 -9.44 7.72 25.26
CA LEU A 132 -9.26 7.29 23.87
C LEU A 132 -8.02 6.41 23.80
N ARG A 133 -8.18 5.17 23.36
CA ARG A 133 -7.12 4.18 23.20
C ARG A 133 -6.74 4.08 21.72
N ALA A 134 -5.45 3.94 21.45
CA ALA A 134 -4.94 3.61 20.11
C ALA A 134 -4.35 2.20 20.09
N GLN A 135 -4.55 1.51 18.96
CA GLN A 135 -3.95 0.23 18.67
C GLN A 135 -3.60 0.13 17.19
N VAL A 136 -2.63 -0.72 16.87
CA VAL A 136 -2.24 -1.04 15.49
C VAL A 136 -1.99 -2.53 15.34
N SER A 137 -2.52 -3.13 14.28
CA SER A 137 -2.30 -4.53 13.96
C SER A 137 -0.86 -4.80 13.51
N GLU A 138 -0.42 -6.06 13.54
CA GLU A 138 0.87 -6.49 12.98
C GLU A 138 1.00 -6.16 11.48
N THR A 139 -0.11 -5.90 10.77
CA THR A 139 -0.17 -5.48 9.36
C THR A 139 -0.22 -3.97 9.16
N GLY A 140 -0.21 -3.19 10.24
CA GLY A 140 -0.20 -1.72 10.19
C GLY A 140 -1.58 -1.07 10.11
N GLU A 141 -2.67 -1.82 10.23
CA GLU A 141 -4.01 -1.26 10.33
C GLU A 141 -4.20 -0.66 11.73
N MET A 142 -4.40 0.66 11.78
CA MET A 142 -4.58 1.39 13.03
C MET A 142 -6.05 1.67 13.30
N SER A 143 -6.44 1.58 14.58
CA SER A 143 -7.75 2.03 15.06
C SER A 143 -7.64 2.81 16.36
N LEU A 144 -8.64 3.68 16.58
CA LEU A 144 -8.90 4.32 17.85
C LEU A 144 -10.14 3.65 18.48
N THR A 145 -10.10 3.42 19.78
CA THR A 145 -11.24 2.95 20.56
C THR A 145 -11.56 4.00 21.62
N SER A 146 -12.74 4.60 21.57
CA SER A 146 -13.22 5.41 22.68
C SER A 146 -13.81 4.50 23.75
N ILE A 147 -13.35 4.67 25.00
CA ILE A 147 -13.82 3.91 26.15
C ILE A 147 -14.39 4.91 27.13
N TYR A 148 -15.71 4.86 27.34
CA TYR A 148 -16.40 5.61 28.38
C TYR A 148 -16.70 4.68 29.55
N CYS A 149 -16.45 5.14 30.78
CA CYS A 149 -16.74 4.38 31.99
C CYS A 149 -17.21 5.34 33.09
N ALA A 150 -18.51 5.31 33.43
CA ALA A 150 -19.09 6.15 34.47
C ALA A 150 -20.35 5.51 35.08
N GLY A 151 -21.09 6.29 35.93
CA GLY A 151 -22.25 5.80 36.68
C GLY A 151 -23.54 5.62 35.86
N GLY A 152 -23.54 5.87 34.55
CA GLY A 152 -24.72 5.70 33.70
C GLY A 152 -24.39 5.87 32.24
N ASN A 153 -25.18 5.26 31.37
CA ASN A 153 -24.98 5.27 29.91
C ASN A 153 -25.20 6.68 29.31
N ILE A 154 -24.48 6.96 28.27
CA ILE A 154 -24.66 8.12 27.41
C ILE A 154 -24.88 7.71 25.95
N HIS A 155 -24.73 6.41 25.63
CA HIS A 155 -24.89 5.80 24.30
C HIS A 155 -24.02 6.50 23.25
N HIS A 156 -22.72 6.72 23.60
CA HIS A 156 -21.84 7.45 22.70
C HIS A 156 -21.45 6.58 21.50
N THR A 157 -21.45 7.22 20.33
CA THR A 157 -21.02 6.61 19.06
C THR A 157 -19.91 7.39 18.37
N ALA A 158 -19.62 8.60 18.84
CA ALA A 158 -18.61 9.47 18.26
C ALA A 158 -17.79 10.16 19.36
N VAL A 159 -16.60 10.63 18.99
CA VAL A 159 -15.77 11.48 19.85
C VAL A 159 -15.29 12.70 19.11
N LYS A 160 -15.11 13.79 19.87
CA LYS A 160 -14.51 15.03 19.42
C LYS A 160 -13.28 15.34 20.25
N VAL A 161 -12.18 15.65 19.56
CA VAL A 161 -10.94 16.12 20.20
C VAL A 161 -10.71 17.57 19.84
N SER A 162 -10.40 18.43 20.82
CA SER A 162 -10.29 19.87 20.61
C SER A 162 -9.14 20.52 21.38
N VAL A 163 -8.59 21.58 20.81
CA VAL A 163 -7.59 22.48 21.42
C VAL A 163 -7.96 23.92 21.08
N GLY A 164 -8.36 24.70 22.07
CA GLY A 164 -8.94 26.01 21.81
C GLY A 164 -10.20 25.91 20.95
N ASP A 165 -10.24 26.63 19.83
CA ASP A 165 -11.31 26.60 18.85
C ASP A 165 -11.14 25.55 17.73
N LEU A 166 -9.99 24.90 17.67
CA LEU A 166 -9.72 23.86 16.69
C LEU A 166 -10.21 22.51 17.19
N PHE A 167 -10.72 21.69 16.29
CA PHE A 167 -11.18 20.35 16.63
C PHE A 167 -11.12 19.39 15.44
N ALA A 168 -11.13 18.09 15.76
CA ALA A 168 -11.46 16.98 14.86
C ALA A 168 -12.51 16.11 15.55
N GLU A 169 -13.35 15.45 14.74
CA GLU A 169 -14.49 14.68 15.23
C GLU A 169 -14.65 13.41 14.39
N THR A 170 -14.84 12.27 15.05
CA THR A 170 -15.11 11.02 14.34
C THR A 170 -16.53 11.02 13.77
N PRO A 171 -16.78 10.32 12.66
CA PRO A 171 -18.16 9.93 12.34
C PRO A 171 -18.70 9.00 13.43
N SER A 172 -20.02 8.81 13.47
CA SER A 172 -20.62 7.81 14.35
C SER A 172 -20.11 6.41 13.99
N SER A 173 -19.63 5.68 14.99
CA SER A 173 -19.18 4.30 14.81
C SER A 173 -20.37 3.37 14.58
N SER A 174 -20.23 2.43 13.65
CA SER A 174 -21.11 1.28 13.51
C SER A 174 -20.65 0.07 14.34
N ASP A 175 -19.49 0.16 14.98
CA ASP A 175 -18.89 -0.86 15.83
C ASP A 175 -18.82 -0.32 17.26
N SER A 176 -19.93 -0.43 17.97
CA SER A 176 -20.07 0.01 19.35
C SER A 176 -20.57 -1.13 20.24
N TYR A 177 -20.12 -1.13 21.48
CA TYR A 177 -20.46 -2.13 22.49
C TYR A 177 -20.72 -1.46 23.85
N GLU A 178 -21.76 -1.90 24.51
CA GLU A 178 -22.14 -1.43 25.85
C GLU A 178 -22.28 -2.58 26.82
N THR A 179 -21.79 -2.40 28.03
CA THR A 179 -21.96 -3.35 29.15
C THR A 179 -21.99 -2.62 30.49
N THR A 180 -22.29 -3.35 31.54
CA THR A 180 -22.22 -2.85 32.91
C THR A 180 -21.30 -3.79 33.72
N ASP A 181 -20.32 -3.21 34.40
CA ASP A 181 -19.45 -3.93 35.31
C ASP A 181 -19.32 -3.18 36.64
N LEU A 182 -19.46 -3.91 37.76
CA LEU A 182 -19.42 -3.37 39.12
C LEU A 182 -20.29 -2.11 39.32
N GLY A 183 -21.46 -2.07 38.67
CA GLY A 183 -22.40 -0.94 38.76
C GLY A 183 -22.00 0.29 37.94
N ARG A 184 -21.01 0.18 37.05
CA ARG A 184 -20.59 1.24 36.14
C ARG A 184 -20.94 0.86 34.70
N ALA A 185 -21.46 1.80 33.95
CA ALA A 185 -21.64 1.67 32.51
C ALA A 185 -20.28 1.73 31.83
N ILE A 186 -20.02 0.81 30.92
CA ILE A 186 -18.83 0.77 30.05
C ILE A 186 -19.33 0.78 28.62
N GLU A 187 -18.96 1.80 27.87
CA GLU A 187 -19.28 1.93 26.46
C GLU A 187 -17.99 2.01 25.66
N LYS A 188 -17.94 1.32 24.51
CA LYS A 188 -16.82 1.32 23.58
C LYS A 188 -17.32 1.61 22.18
N ALA A 189 -16.57 2.41 21.42
CA ALA A 189 -16.80 2.61 19.99
C ALA A 189 -15.46 2.64 19.27
N ASP A 190 -15.36 1.88 18.18
CA ASP A 190 -14.13 1.70 17.41
C ASP A 190 -14.16 2.52 16.11
N TYR A 191 -13.03 3.11 15.77
CA TYR A 191 -12.85 3.95 14.58
C TYR A 191 -11.57 3.53 13.86
N LYS A 192 -11.67 3.07 12.60
CA LYS A 192 -10.50 2.81 11.77
C LYS A 192 -9.87 4.14 11.36
N VAL A 193 -8.55 4.26 11.55
CA VAL A 193 -7.80 5.44 11.10
C VAL A 193 -7.87 5.54 9.56
N GLY A 194 -8.06 6.77 9.07
CA GLY A 194 -8.46 7.05 7.69
C GLY A 194 -9.96 7.29 7.53
N ASN A 195 -10.80 6.73 8.43
CA ASN A 195 -12.24 7.01 8.55
C ASN A 195 -12.60 7.57 9.94
N ASP A 196 -11.61 8.01 10.69
CA ASP A 196 -11.72 8.56 12.05
C ASP A 196 -11.97 10.09 12.07
N GLY A 197 -12.32 10.70 10.95
CA GLY A 197 -12.49 12.15 10.82
C GLY A 197 -11.22 12.96 11.05
N GLY A 198 -10.04 12.33 10.95
CA GLY A 198 -8.75 12.97 11.17
C GLY A 198 -8.38 13.16 12.63
N VAL A 199 -9.03 12.48 13.56
CA VAL A 199 -8.79 12.62 15.01
C VAL A 199 -7.38 12.19 15.38
N ALA A 200 -6.87 11.11 14.81
CA ALA A 200 -5.50 10.66 15.07
C ALA A 200 -4.47 11.72 14.62
N ASP A 201 -4.60 12.23 13.41
CA ASP A 201 -3.71 13.25 12.86
C ASP A 201 -3.81 14.57 13.64
N PHE A 202 -5.02 14.95 14.07
CA PHE A 202 -5.24 16.13 14.89
C PHE A 202 -4.49 16.05 16.23
N ILE A 203 -4.51 14.87 16.89
CA ILE A 203 -3.79 14.63 18.14
C ILE A 203 -2.29 14.74 17.90
N VAL A 204 -1.75 14.12 16.83
CA VAL A 204 -0.34 14.21 16.46
C VAL A 204 0.08 15.67 16.20
N ALA A 205 -0.71 16.41 15.43
CA ALA A 205 -0.42 17.81 15.11
C ALA A 205 -0.44 18.74 16.34
N ASN A 206 -1.16 18.36 17.39
CA ASN A 206 -1.33 19.15 18.61
C ASN A 206 -0.65 18.52 19.85
N GLN A 207 0.25 17.54 19.67
CA GLN A 207 0.83 16.76 20.77
C GLN A 207 1.55 17.59 21.85
N ASP A 208 2.10 18.76 21.47
CA ASP A 208 2.80 19.68 22.37
C ASP A 208 1.86 20.65 23.09
N LYS A 209 0.57 20.63 22.77
CA LYS A 209 -0.41 21.52 23.38
C LYS A 209 -0.87 20.98 24.73
N LYS A 210 -1.18 21.91 25.63
CA LYS A 210 -1.82 21.61 26.92
C LYS A 210 -3.34 21.62 26.77
N ASN A 211 -4.04 20.89 27.64
CA ASN A 211 -5.49 20.88 27.73
C ASN A 211 -6.19 20.42 26.45
N ILE A 212 -5.67 19.38 25.79
CA ILE A 212 -6.38 18.68 24.73
C ILE A 212 -7.65 18.07 25.36
N ARG A 213 -8.81 18.43 24.84
CA ARG A 213 -10.12 17.97 25.37
C ARG A 213 -10.62 16.82 24.53
N LEU A 214 -11.17 15.82 25.21
CA LEU A 214 -11.89 14.69 24.62
C LEU A 214 -13.35 14.77 25.05
N GLU A 215 -14.27 14.77 24.10
CA GLU A 215 -15.70 14.74 24.29
C GLU A 215 -16.29 13.47 23.68
N PHE A 216 -17.00 12.70 24.48
CA PHE A 216 -17.77 11.55 24.05
C PHE A 216 -19.18 12.04 23.71
N MET A 217 -19.65 11.72 22.52
CA MET A 217 -20.87 12.27 21.94
C MET A 217 -21.93 11.17 21.82
N GLY A 218 -23.04 11.34 22.53
CA GLY A 218 -24.16 10.43 22.61
C GLY A 218 -25.46 11.20 22.97
N ASP A 219 -26.40 10.57 23.66
CA ASP A 219 -27.65 11.20 24.14
C ASP A 219 -27.35 12.42 25.02
N ARG A 220 -26.23 12.37 25.71
CA ARG A 220 -25.62 13.51 26.41
C ARG A 220 -24.11 13.43 26.28
N ASN A 221 -23.45 14.56 26.14
CA ASN A 221 -22.02 14.61 25.96
C ASN A 221 -21.28 14.52 27.31
N TYR A 222 -20.19 13.75 27.31
CA TYR A 222 -19.25 13.68 28.42
C TYR A 222 -17.90 14.23 28.00
N ARG A 223 -17.33 15.15 28.79
CA ARG A 223 -16.09 15.85 28.49
C ARG A 223 -15.01 15.56 29.54
N THR A 224 -13.80 15.34 29.04
CA THR A 224 -12.61 15.20 29.87
C THR A 224 -11.39 15.83 29.21
N VAL A 225 -10.28 15.93 29.93
CA VAL A 225 -8.99 16.36 29.38
C VAL A 225 -8.15 15.12 29.13
N MET A 226 -7.54 15.02 27.98
CA MET A 226 -6.61 13.93 27.67
C MET A 226 -5.32 14.12 28.47
N PRO A 227 -4.91 13.15 29.29
CA PRO A 227 -3.60 13.15 29.92
C PRO A 227 -2.48 13.13 28.90
N ALA A 228 -1.35 13.76 29.19
CA ALA A 228 -0.17 13.73 28.30
C ALA A 228 0.30 12.29 28.00
N SER A 229 0.09 11.35 28.91
CA SER A 229 0.38 9.92 28.67
C SER A 229 -0.46 9.30 27.57
N ASP A 230 -1.73 9.71 27.41
CA ASP A 230 -2.62 9.21 26.36
C ASP A 230 -2.26 9.82 25.01
N VAL A 231 -1.96 11.12 24.99
CA VAL A 231 -1.48 11.79 23.79
C VAL A 231 -0.18 11.11 23.30
N LYS A 232 0.80 10.91 24.20
CA LYS A 232 2.05 10.21 23.88
C LYS A 232 1.81 8.79 23.37
N ALA A 233 0.87 8.07 23.94
CA ALA A 233 0.54 6.71 23.52
C ALA A 233 -0.03 6.68 22.10
N ILE A 234 -0.97 7.60 21.77
CA ILE A 234 -1.57 7.69 20.44
C ILE A 234 -0.50 8.07 19.40
N VAL A 235 0.34 9.08 19.68
CA VAL A 235 1.44 9.47 18.80
C VAL A 235 2.39 8.29 18.54
N ALA A 236 2.78 7.56 19.58
CA ALA A 236 3.67 6.40 19.45
C ALA A 236 3.04 5.30 18.58
N ILE A 237 1.74 5.02 18.73
CA ILE A 237 1.03 4.03 17.89
C ILE A 237 0.91 4.52 16.44
N VAL A 238 0.68 5.81 16.19
CA VAL A 238 0.69 6.38 14.82
C VAL A 238 2.06 6.18 14.16
N ASP A 239 3.15 6.40 14.87
CA ASP A 239 4.49 6.22 14.32
C ASP A 239 4.81 4.74 14.06
N LEU A 240 4.37 3.83 14.93
CA LEU A 240 4.47 2.39 14.69
C LEU A 240 3.62 1.96 13.47
N ALA A 241 2.40 2.48 13.35
CA ALA A 241 1.51 2.20 12.23
C ALA A 241 2.12 2.58 10.88
N LYS A 242 2.81 3.73 10.78
CA LYS A 242 3.52 4.16 9.58
C LYS A 242 4.63 3.19 9.15
N ILE A 243 5.32 2.58 10.10
CA ILE A 243 6.36 1.58 9.80
C ILE A 243 5.71 0.28 9.33
N LEU A 244 4.73 -0.23 10.08
CA LEU A 244 4.09 -1.51 9.79
C LEU A 244 3.29 -1.47 8.48
N SER A 245 2.53 -0.40 8.21
CA SER A 245 1.80 -0.24 6.95
C SER A 245 2.74 -0.15 5.75
N ALA A 246 3.84 0.60 5.87
CA ALA A 246 4.85 0.66 4.80
C ALA A 246 5.49 -0.71 4.53
N MET A 247 5.75 -1.50 5.57
CA MET A 247 6.26 -2.87 5.40
C MET A 247 5.23 -3.79 4.71
N GLU A 248 3.95 -3.63 5.01
CA GLU A 248 2.89 -4.41 4.38
C GLU A 248 2.71 -4.04 2.89
N GLU A 249 2.81 -2.76 2.55
CA GLU A 249 2.83 -2.31 1.14
C GLU A 249 4.02 -2.91 0.39
N ILE A 250 5.23 -2.86 0.97
CA ILE A 250 6.41 -3.48 0.36
C ILE A 250 6.18 -4.99 0.13
N ARG A 251 5.60 -5.72 1.08
CA ARG A 251 5.28 -7.15 0.92
C ARG A 251 4.31 -7.40 -0.25
N LYS A 252 3.31 -6.54 -0.42
CA LYS A 252 2.37 -6.62 -1.54
C LYS A 252 3.07 -6.39 -2.87
N GLU A 253 3.91 -5.36 -2.96
CA GLU A 253 4.70 -5.06 -4.16
C GLU A 253 5.70 -6.19 -4.49
N GLN A 254 6.39 -6.74 -3.49
CA GLN A 254 7.27 -7.92 -3.66
C GLN A 254 6.50 -9.13 -4.21
N LYS A 255 5.30 -9.38 -3.68
CA LYS A 255 4.44 -10.47 -4.16
C LYS A 255 4.03 -10.26 -5.62
N GLU A 256 3.64 -9.04 -5.98
CA GLU A 256 3.30 -8.70 -7.38
C GLU A 256 4.49 -8.86 -8.32
N ALA A 257 5.66 -8.37 -7.95
CA ALA A 257 6.88 -8.51 -8.74
C ALA A 257 7.25 -9.99 -8.92
N ASN A 258 7.16 -10.80 -7.88
CA ASN A 258 7.41 -12.24 -7.95
C ASN A 258 6.41 -12.96 -8.88
N LEU A 259 5.11 -12.60 -8.83
CA LEU A 259 4.11 -13.17 -9.74
C LEU A 259 4.40 -12.81 -11.21
N LYS A 260 4.83 -11.57 -11.47
CA LYS A 260 5.24 -11.15 -12.83
C LYS A 260 6.47 -11.92 -13.31
N ILE A 261 7.48 -12.09 -12.45
CA ILE A 261 8.68 -12.90 -12.76
C ILE A 261 8.30 -14.33 -13.12
N GLN A 262 7.46 -14.98 -12.30
CA GLN A 262 6.99 -16.34 -12.55
C GLN A 262 6.24 -16.45 -13.89
N PHE A 263 5.34 -15.50 -14.16
CA PHE A 263 4.60 -15.47 -15.42
C PHE A 263 5.52 -15.32 -16.63
N VAL A 264 6.44 -14.34 -16.61
CA VAL A 264 7.36 -14.10 -17.73
C VAL A 264 8.30 -15.29 -17.93
N THR A 265 8.86 -15.83 -16.84
CA THR A 265 9.76 -17.00 -16.91
C THR A 265 9.05 -18.21 -17.55
N ARG A 266 7.81 -18.48 -17.15
CA ARG A 266 7.00 -19.55 -17.75
C ARG A 266 6.79 -19.32 -19.25
N LYS A 267 6.46 -18.09 -19.65
CA LYS A 267 6.27 -17.74 -21.08
C LYS A 267 7.55 -17.90 -21.90
N MET A 268 8.69 -17.58 -21.32
CA MET A 268 9.99 -17.80 -21.99
C MET A 268 10.30 -19.30 -22.14
N GLN A 269 9.97 -20.12 -21.15
CA GLN A 269 10.16 -21.57 -21.20
C GLN A 269 9.23 -22.26 -22.23
N GLU A 270 7.94 -21.89 -22.25
CA GLU A 270 6.98 -22.38 -23.25
C GLU A 270 7.50 -22.13 -24.67
N LYS A 271 7.96 -20.91 -24.93
CA LYS A 271 8.50 -20.54 -26.25
C LYS A 271 9.81 -21.26 -26.62
N ALA A 272 10.67 -21.53 -25.62
CA ALA A 272 11.89 -22.31 -25.84
C ALA A 272 11.59 -23.78 -26.14
N GLY A 273 10.56 -24.36 -25.54
CA GLY A 273 10.09 -25.72 -25.84
C GLY A 273 9.53 -25.85 -27.26
N GLU A 274 8.67 -24.89 -27.69
CA GLU A 274 8.12 -24.85 -29.06
C GLU A 274 9.20 -24.68 -30.16
N ALA A 275 10.34 -24.10 -29.82
CA ALA A 275 11.44 -23.90 -30.76
C ALA A 275 12.38 -25.12 -30.85
N ALA A 276 12.25 -26.09 -29.93
CA ALA A 276 13.08 -27.31 -29.87
C ALA A 276 12.39 -28.54 -30.50
N GLU A 277 11.08 -28.43 -30.77
CA GLU A 277 10.29 -29.40 -31.55
C GLU A 277 10.32 -29.04 -33.06
#